data_6460308324408f9eca8020b911b05385
#
_entry.id   6460308324408f9eca8020b911b05385
#
_cell.length_a   1.000
_cell.length_b   1.000
_cell.length_c   1.000
_cell.angle_alpha   90.00
_cell.angle_beta   90.00
_cell.angle_gamma   90.00
#
_symmetry.space_group_name_H-M   'P 1'
#
loop_
_entity.id
_entity.type
_entity.pdbx_description
1 polymer ?
#
loop_
_entity_poly.entity_id
_entity_poly.type
_entity_poly.pdbx_seq_one_letter_code
_entity_poly.pdbx_strand_id
1 'polypeptide(L)'
;DLPPGPSLRRFATDVVMATKAVAACNHHAYTLMHGIDDGGIVAGIAGRLTKTPWVFERTGDFVPDRSRGLNSFWHTFHRFLERRALRRAAAVIGNDTGMIELFSRLDCRSRACVIPDIPAIDEEISPSIRNLAMARYRTERGQKLITCVGSYSRFQGLDLFFNAMPHVLSTRPNARFVVVGGDAAEIRRMTQALACAGIDESVCFPGRIETEELAALLSISDVLVSPRRAGMTAPIKVLDYLKSGTPIVAADTPANRAILSAENAVMTRPIPAEFAEGIVRLCESPHLGAELARQGRETLRRERRSPQAFRQALDHCYAYVLSTT
;
A
#
# COMPACT_ATOMS: atom_id res chain seq x y z
N ASP A 1 -15.00 14.44 2.26
CA ASP A 1 -14.55 13.15 1.73
C ASP A 1 -15.26 12.85 0.42
N LEU A 2 -14.47 12.50 -0.61
CA LEU A 2 -15.02 12.06 -1.89
C LEU A 2 -15.34 10.56 -1.82
N PRO A 3 -16.45 10.10 -2.41
CA PRO A 3 -16.76 8.67 -2.46
C PRO A 3 -15.67 7.94 -3.26
N PRO A 4 -15.34 6.68 -2.89
CA PRO A 4 -14.39 5.89 -3.65
C PRO A 4 -14.94 5.60 -5.06
N GLY A 5 -14.08 5.76 -6.07
CA GLY A 5 -14.38 5.50 -7.48
C GLY A 5 -14.90 6.71 -8.27
N PRO A 6 -14.98 6.59 -9.63
CA PRO A 6 -15.43 7.63 -10.52
C PRO A 6 -16.89 8.04 -10.26
N SER A 7 -17.11 9.34 -10.11
CA SER A 7 -18.42 9.94 -9.85
C SER A 7 -18.49 11.35 -10.44
N LEU A 8 -19.69 11.90 -10.60
CA LEU A 8 -19.89 13.29 -11.04
C LEU A 8 -19.16 14.28 -10.12
N ARG A 9 -19.23 14.05 -8.80
CA ARG A 9 -18.56 14.90 -7.79
C ARG A 9 -17.04 14.87 -7.95
N ARG A 10 -16.47 13.69 -8.19
CA ARG A 10 -15.03 13.52 -8.44
C ARG A 10 -14.63 14.22 -9.73
N PHE A 11 -15.39 14.03 -10.81
CA PHE A 11 -15.15 14.73 -12.07
C PHE A 11 -15.19 16.25 -11.92
N ALA A 12 -16.16 16.80 -11.18
CA ALA A 12 -16.20 18.24 -10.88
C ALA A 12 -14.94 18.71 -10.13
N THR A 13 -14.43 17.91 -9.20
CA THR A 13 -13.15 18.17 -8.49
C THR A 13 -11.98 18.17 -9.47
N ASP A 14 -11.91 17.20 -10.37
CA ASP A 14 -10.84 17.11 -11.38
C ASP A 14 -10.85 18.32 -12.34
N VAL A 15 -12.02 18.83 -12.69
CA VAL A 15 -12.17 20.06 -13.50
C VAL A 15 -11.62 21.26 -12.72
N VAL A 16 -11.96 21.40 -11.44
CA VAL A 16 -11.43 22.48 -10.59
C VAL A 16 -9.91 22.36 -10.43
N MET A 17 -9.40 21.16 -10.25
CA MET A 17 -7.94 20.92 -10.18
C MET A 17 -7.25 21.25 -11.51
N ALA A 18 -7.85 20.88 -12.65
CA ALA A 18 -7.30 21.21 -13.96
C ALA A 18 -7.26 22.73 -14.21
N THR A 19 -8.30 23.47 -13.83
CA THR A 19 -8.29 24.94 -13.94
C THR A 19 -7.21 25.59 -13.09
N LYS A 20 -7.01 25.11 -11.85
CA LYS A 20 -5.92 25.57 -10.97
C LYS A 20 -4.55 25.22 -11.54
N ALA A 21 -4.37 24.03 -12.11
CA ALA A 21 -3.12 23.61 -12.74
C ALA A 21 -2.80 24.49 -13.97
N VAL A 22 -3.79 24.79 -14.82
CA VAL A 22 -3.63 25.72 -15.95
C VAL A 22 -3.23 27.12 -15.46
N ALA A 23 -3.92 27.65 -14.44
CA ALA A 23 -3.59 28.95 -13.87
C ALA A 23 -2.15 28.98 -13.32
N ALA A 24 -1.74 27.93 -12.59
CA ALA A 24 -0.39 27.81 -12.08
C ALA A 24 0.66 27.81 -13.21
N CYS A 25 0.43 27.05 -14.28
CA CYS A 25 1.32 26.98 -15.44
C CYS A 25 1.39 28.32 -16.22
N ASN A 26 0.33 29.10 -16.21
CA ASN A 26 0.35 30.43 -16.83
C ASN A 26 1.06 31.49 -15.97
N HIS A 27 1.10 31.31 -14.66
CA HIS A 27 1.80 32.21 -13.72
C HIS A 27 3.27 31.84 -13.54
N HIS A 28 3.61 30.56 -13.68
CA HIS A 28 4.95 30.04 -13.48
C HIS A 28 5.36 29.18 -14.69
N ALA A 29 6.58 29.40 -15.20
CA ALA A 29 7.13 28.62 -16.31
C ALA A 29 7.57 27.24 -15.83
N TYR A 30 6.61 26.33 -15.57
CA TYR A 30 6.94 24.94 -15.27
C TYR A 30 7.46 24.24 -16.52
N THR A 31 8.56 23.51 -16.38
CA THR A 31 9.17 22.73 -17.46
C THR A 31 8.49 21.37 -17.64
N LEU A 32 7.82 20.87 -16.61
CA LEU A 32 7.19 19.54 -16.57
C LEU A 32 6.04 19.51 -15.55
N MET A 33 5.02 18.74 -15.83
CA MET A 33 3.99 18.36 -14.87
C MET A 33 4.08 16.87 -14.58
N HIS A 34 3.90 16.47 -13.30
CA HIS A 34 3.80 15.08 -12.92
C HIS A 34 2.45 14.83 -12.26
N GLY A 35 1.63 13.97 -12.85
CA GLY A 35 0.32 13.61 -12.34
C GLY A 35 0.27 12.14 -11.96
N ILE A 36 -0.18 11.87 -10.74
CA ILE A 36 -0.30 10.52 -10.19
C ILE A 36 -1.78 10.09 -10.24
N ASP A 37 -2.07 8.93 -10.79
CA ASP A 37 -3.42 8.35 -10.97
C ASP A 37 -4.38 9.38 -11.61
N ASP A 38 -5.45 9.82 -10.90
CA ASP A 38 -6.39 10.84 -11.41
C ASP A 38 -5.69 12.19 -11.70
N GLY A 39 -4.62 12.49 -10.95
CA GLY A 39 -3.77 13.65 -11.21
C GLY A 39 -3.11 13.61 -12.60
N GLY A 40 -2.90 12.42 -13.17
CA GLY A 40 -2.42 12.25 -14.53
C GLY A 40 -3.43 12.71 -15.59
N ILE A 41 -4.74 12.57 -15.34
CA ILE A 41 -5.79 13.12 -16.21
C ILE A 41 -5.77 14.65 -16.13
N VAL A 42 -5.66 15.20 -14.91
CA VAL A 42 -5.54 16.65 -14.67
C VAL A 42 -4.31 17.23 -15.38
N ALA A 43 -3.15 16.59 -15.23
CA ALA A 43 -1.92 16.98 -15.89
C ALA A 43 -2.04 16.90 -17.42
N GLY A 44 -2.72 15.87 -17.94
CA GLY A 44 -2.98 15.72 -19.37
C GLY A 44 -3.88 16.81 -19.96
N ILE A 45 -4.87 17.30 -19.20
CA ILE A 45 -5.72 18.43 -19.60
C ILE A 45 -4.94 19.74 -19.56
N ALA A 46 -4.29 20.02 -18.43
CA ALA A 46 -3.55 21.25 -18.21
C ALA A 46 -2.35 21.36 -19.18
N GLY A 47 -1.57 20.28 -19.33
CA GLY A 47 -0.40 20.25 -20.21
C GLY A 47 -0.74 20.49 -21.68
N ARG A 48 -1.90 19.99 -22.11
CA ARG A 48 -2.38 20.25 -23.47
C ARG A 48 -2.75 21.71 -23.70
N LEU A 49 -3.34 22.38 -22.70
CA LEU A 49 -3.74 23.79 -22.79
C LEU A 49 -2.55 24.75 -22.68
N THR A 50 -1.57 24.41 -21.86
CA THR A 50 -0.40 25.24 -21.58
C THR A 50 0.84 24.87 -22.41
N LYS A 51 0.75 23.78 -23.19
CA LYS A 51 1.88 23.16 -23.94
C LYS A 51 3.03 22.70 -23.04
N THR A 52 2.75 22.45 -21.77
CA THR A 52 3.74 21.90 -20.82
C THR A 52 3.73 20.38 -20.92
N PRO A 53 4.87 19.70 -21.10
CA PRO A 53 4.93 18.24 -21.12
C PRO A 53 4.50 17.66 -19.78
N TRP A 54 3.94 16.43 -19.79
CA TRP A 54 3.55 15.79 -18.55
C TRP A 54 3.99 14.33 -18.49
N VAL A 55 4.29 13.90 -17.28
CA VAL A 55 4.47 12.49 -16.90
C VAL A 55 3.19 12.01 -16.24
N PHE A 56 2.76 10.80 -16.59
CA PHE A 56 1.64 10.12 -15.97
C PHE A 56 2.16 8.93 -15.16
N GLU A 57 2.04 9.00 -13.83
CA GLU A 57 2.35 7.89 -12.95
C GLU A 57 1.08 7.12 -12.61
N ARG A 58 1.17 5.78 -12.71
CA ARG A 58 0.08 4.86 -12.35
C ARG A 58 0.53 3.98 -11.19
N THR A 59 -0.15 4.09 -10.04
CA THR A 59 0.23 3.38 -8.81
C THR A 59 -0.65 2.17 -8.48
N GLY A 60 -1.82 2.04 -9.10
CA GLY A 60 -2.78 1.00 -8.77
C GLY A 60 -3.27 0.18 -9.95
N ASP A 61 -3.80 -0.99 -9.63
CA ASP A 61 -4.46 -1.87 -10.60
C ASP A 61 -5.69 -1.20 -11.23
N PHE A 62 -5.97 -1.53 -12.49
CA PHE A 62 -7.30 -1.31 -13.06
C PHE A 62 -8.30 -2.20 -12.33
N VAL A 63 -9.07 -1.62 -11.40
CA VAL A 63 -10.19 -2.34 -10.79
C VAL A 63 -11.24 -2.58 -11.89
N PRO A 64 -11.53 -3.85 -12.23
CA PRO A 64 -12.60 -4.14 -13.19
C PRO A 64 -13.92 -3.57 -12.65
N ASP A 65 -14.54 -2.71 -13.44
CA ASP A 65 -15.84 -2.16 -13.05
C ASP A 65 -16.91 -3.27 -13.07
N ARG A 66 -17.42 -3.60 -11.88
CA ARG A 66 -18.63 -4.43 -11.70
C ARG A 66 -19.87 -3.59 -11.40
N SER A 67 -19.77 -2.26 -11.49
CA SER A 67 -20.89 -1.37 -11.24
C SER A 67 -21.91 -1.44 -12.38
N ARG A 68 -23.21 -1.38 -12.06
CA ARG A 68 -24.32 -1.29 -13.02
C ARG A 68 -24.94 0.10 -12.92
N GLY A 69 -25.50 0.60 -14.04
CA GLY A 69 -26.24 1.85 -14.08
C GLY A 69 -25.38 3.10 -14.35
N LEU A 70 -25.80 4.26 -13.83
CA LEU A 70 -25.15 5.57 -14.03
C LEU A 70 -23.67 5.59 -13.64
N ASN A 71 -23.26 4.79 -12.66
CA ASN A 71 -21.86 4.66 -12.28
C ASN A 71 -21.03 4.02 -13.42
N SER A 72 -21.59 3.13 -14.21
CA SER A 72 -20.90 2.52 -15.35
C SER A 72 -20.53 3.54 -16.43
N PHE A 73 -21.37 4.56 -16.67
CA PHE A 73 -21.05 5.67 -17.59
C PHE A 73 -19.82 6.45 -17.11
N TRP A 74 -19.80 6.86 -15.83
CA TRP A 74 -18.68 7.62 -15.25
C TRP A 74 -17.39 6.81 -15.25
N HIS A 75 -17.45 5.51 -14.99
CA HIS A 75 -16.29 4.62 -15.09
C HIS A 75 -15.78 4.50 -16.53
N THR A 76 -16.66 4.38 -17.52
CA THR A 76 -16.26 4.30 -18.93
C THR A 76 -15.66 5.61 -19.40
N PHE A 77 -16.26 6.74 -19.02
CA PHE A 77 -15.79 8.07 -19.36
C PHE A 77 -14.43 8.36 -18.72
N HIS A 78 -14.28 8.05 -17.42
CA HIS A 78 -13.02 8.19 -16.71
C HIS A 78 -11.90 7.37 -17.38
N ARG A 79 -12.15 6.10 -17.68
CA ARG A 79 -11.18 5.25 -18.40
C ARG A 79 -10.84 5.78 -19.79
N PHE A 80 -11.78 6.39 -20.48
CA PHE A 80 -11.50 7.04 -21.77
C PHE A 80 -10.52 8.21 -21.59
N LEU A 81 -10.75 9.09 -20.61
CA LEU A 81 -9.88 10.21 -20.31
C LEU A 81 -8.48 9.74 -19.87
N GLU A 82 -8.44 8.76 -18.99
CA GLU A 82 -7.20 8.16 -18.49
C GLU A 82 -6.37 7.58 -19.65
N ARG A 83 -6.96 6.73 -20.49
CA ARG A 83 -6.28 6.17 -21.67
C ARG A 83 -5.77 7.25 -22.62
N ARG A 84 -6.54 8.31 -22.80
CA ARG A 84 -6.17 9.44 -23.65
C ARG A 84 -5.01 10.22 -23.05
N ALA A 85 -4.99 10.44 -21.75
CA ALA A 85 -3.90 11.11 -21.05
C ALA A 85 -2.62 10.27 -21.05
N LEU A 86 -2.70 8.96 -20.79
CA LEU A 86 -1.59 8.00 -20.85
C LEU A 86 -0.94 7.95 -22.23
N ARG A 87 -1.73 7.83 -23.30
CA ARG A 87 -1.20 7.76 -24.68
C ARG A 87 -0.46 9.01 -25.13
N ARG A 88 -0.73 10.14 -24.52
CA ARG A 88 -0.18 11.46 -24.90
C ARG A 88 0.81 12.01 -23.89
N ALA A 89 1.01 11.33 -22.78
CA ALA A 89 2.05 11.69 -21.83
C ALA A 89 3.43 11.62 -22.49
N ALA A 90 4.31 12.50 -22.10
CA ALA A 90 5.71 12.49 -22.54
C ALA A 90 6.43 11.24 -22.02
N ALA A 91 6.10 10.82 -20.78
CA ALA A 91 6.46 9.52 -20.26
C ALA A 91 5.34 8.96 -19.35
N VAL A 92 5.31 7.64 -19.17
CA VAL A 92 4.43 6.94 -18.22
C VAL A 92 5.29 6.18 -17.22
N ILE A 93 4.88 6.24 -15.94
CA ILE A 93 5.54 5.55 -14.84
C ILE A 93 4.58 4.52 -14.27
N GLY A 94 5.06 3.30 -14.07
CA GLY A 94 4.38 2.25 -13.32
C GLY A 94 5.25 1.75 -12.17
N ASN A 95 4.64 1.29 -11.10
CA ASN A 95 5.34 0.83 -9.90
C ASN A 95 5.76 -0.64 -9.93
N ASP A 96 5.33 -1.40 -10.95
CA ASP A 96 5.74 -2.79 -11.16
C ASP A 96 5.86 -3.17 -12.64
N THR A 97 6.40 -4.36 -12.89
CA THR A 97 6.60 -4.89 -14.24
C THR A 97 5.30 -5.29 -14.93
N GLY A 98 4.22 -5.57 -14.20
CA GLY A 98 2.89 -5.86 -14.76
C GLY A 98 2.29 -4.65 -15.48
N MET A 99 2.68 -3.44 -15.08
CA MET A 99 2.31 -2.21 -15.78
C MET A 99 2.89 -2.11 -17.18
N ILE A 100 4.02 -2.77 -17.48
CA ILE A 100 4.61 -2.79 -18.83
C ILE A 100 3.64 -3.40 -19.85
N GLU A 101 2.94 -4.46 -19.48
CA GLU A 101 1.95 -5.08 -20.36
C GLU A 101 0.77 -4.12 -20.64
N LEU A 102 0.30 -3.43 -19.59
CA LEU A 102 -0.72 -2.41 -19.74
C LEU A 102 -0.27 -1.27 -20.66
N PHE A 103 0.92 -0.74 -20.45
CA PHE A 103 1.46 0.34 -21.28
C PHE A 103 1.69 -0.13 -22.71
N SER A 104 2.07 -1.38 -22.93
CA SER A 104 2.18 -1.99 -24.26
C SER A 104 0.84 -2.02 -24.99
N ARG A 105 -0.23 -2.44 -24.29
CA ARG A 105 -1.60 -2.44 -24.84
C ARG A 105 -2.13 -1.03 -25.17
N LEU A 106 -1.57 -0.02 -24.53
CA LEU A 106 -1.91 1.40 -24.75
C LEU A 106 -0.96 2.11 -25.72
N ASP A 107 -0.03 1.36 -26.35
CA ASP A 107 0.99 1.93 -27.25
C ASP A 107 1.91 2.98 -26.58
N CYS A 108 2.18 2.77 -25.28
CA CYS A 108 3.05 3.63 -24.49
C CYS A 108 4.42 3.00 -24.18
N ARG A 109 4.70 1.79 -24.68
CA ARG A 109 5.88 0.99 -24.28
C ARG A 109 7.21 1.72 -24.48
N SER A 110 7.35 2.46 -25.57
CA SER A 110 8.61 3.19 -25.88
C SER A 110 8.92 4.32 -24.89
N ARG A 111 7.92 4.76 -24.11
CA ARG A 111 8.02 5.86 -23.15
C ARG A 111 7.78 5.38 -21.71
N ALA A 112 7.68 4.08 -21.48
CA ALA A 112 7.37 3.51 -20.19
C ALA A 112 8.61 3.43 -19.30
N CYS A 113 8.50 3.89 -18.07
CA CYS A 113 9.46 3.74 -16.99
C CYS A 113 8.83 2.89 -15.88
N VAL A 114 9.59 1.93 -15.32
CA VAL A 114 9.18 1.22 -14.11
C VAL A 114 9.98 1.77 -12.95
N ILE A 115 9.30 2.38 -12.00
CA ILE A 115 9.88 2.93 -10.77
C ILE A 115 9.19 2.23 -9.60
N PRO A 116 9.81 1.22 -9.00
CA PRO A 116 9.19 0.46 -7.92
C PRO A 116 8.92 1.32 -6.69
N ASP A 117 7.78 1.06 -6.03
CA ASP A 117 7.48 1.63 -4.72
C ASP A 117 8.59 1.31 -3.71
N ILE A 118 8.79 2.22 -2.78
CA ILE A 118 9.78 2.09 -1.70
C ILE A 118 9.08 2.08 -0.33
N PRO A 119 9.72 1.53 0.71
CA PRO A 119 9.21 1.64 2.08
C PRO A 119 9.08 3.11 2.51
N ALA A 120 8.01 3.41 3.24
CA ALA A 120 7.72 4.74 3.76
C ALA A 120 8.38 4.99 5.12
N ILE A 121 8.66 3.94 5.91
CA ILE A 121 9.29 4.06 7.23
C ILE A 121 10.81 4.26 7.10
N ASP A 122 11.42 4.92 8.10
CA ASP A 122 12.86 5.04 8.23
C ASP A 122 13.48 3.82 8.93
N GLU A 123 14.79 3.60 8.74
CA GLU A 123 15.53 2.52 9.40
C GLU A 123 15.90 2.88 10.84
N GLU A 124 16.21 4.15 11.09
CA GLU A 124 16.60 4.65 12.40
C GLU A 124 15.38 5.09 13.20
N ILE A 125 15.08 4.32 14.24
CA ILE A 125 13.99 4.62 15.17
C ILE A 125 14.61 5.17 16.44
N SER A 126 14.23 6.37 16.84
CA SER A 126 14.67 6.96 18.10
C SER A 126 14.35 6.04 19.28
N PRO A 127 15.31 5.80 20.21
CA PRO A 127 15.06 5.00 21.40
C PRO A 127 13.87 5.48 22.24
N SER A 128 13.63 6.78 22.28
CA SER A 128 12.48 7.36 22.99
C SER A 128 11.14 6.95 22.37
N ILE A 129 11.02 7.00 21.04
CA ILE A 129 9.79 6.60 20.31
C ILE A 129 9.59 5.09 20.47
N ARG A 130 10.66 4.31 20.38
CA ARG A 130 10.58 2.85 20.60
C ARG A 130 10.10 2.50 22.02
N ASN A 131 10.60 3.20 23.05
CA ASN A 131 10.17 3.00 24.44
C ASN A 131 8.70 3.40 24.63
N LEU A 132 8.25 4.48 24.01
CA LEU A 132 6.84 4.89 24.02
C LEU A 132 5.95 3.83 23.36
N ALA A 133 6.36 3.29 22.22
CA ALA A 133 5.63 2.21 21.55
C ALA A 133 5.58 0.93 22.41
N MET A 134 6.68 0.57 23.06
CA MET A 134 6.73 -0.55 24.02
C MET A 134 5.73 -0.34 25.16
N ALA A 135 5.71 0.83 25.78
CA ALA A 135 4.80 1.14 26.88
C ALA A 135 3.33 1.16 26.44
N ARG A 136 3.06 1.61 25.21
CA ARG A 136 1.70 1.71 24.68
C ARG A 136 1.11 0.37 24.24
N TYR A 137 1.90 -0.46 23.59
CA TYR A 137 1.40 -1.63 22.87
C TYR A 137 1.71 -2.96 23.55
N ARG A 138 2.76 -3.05 24.36
CA ARG A 138 3.08 -4.22 25.18
C ARG A 138 2.71 -3.96 26.63
N THR A 139 1.59 -4.53 27.08
CA THR A 139 1.08 -4.31 28.43
C THR A 139 1.64 -5.30 29.44
N GLU A 140 2.15 -6.46 28.98
CA GLU A 140 2.63 -7.53 29.85
C GLU A 140 3.99 -8.07 29.37
N ARG A 141 4.78 -8.54 30.32
CA ARG A 141 6.06 -9.18 30.04
C ARG A 141 5.86 -10.53 29.36
N GLY A 142 6.57 -10.77 28.25
CA GLY A 142 6.47 -12.03 27.49
C GLY A 142 5.27 -12.11 26.55
N GLN A 143 4.47 -11.06 26.47
CA GLN A 143 3.34 -10.97 25.54
C GLN A 143 3.84 -11.00 24.09
N LYS A 144 3.14 -11.77 23.23
CA LYS A 144 3.41 -11.82 21.80
C LYS A 144 2.58 -10.76 21.07
N LEU A 145 3.26 -9.85 20.38
CA LEU A 145 2.64 -8.73 19.66
C LEU A 145 2.50 -9.04 18.18
N ILE A 146 1.26 -9.13 17.70
CA ILE A 146 0.92 -9.40 16.31
C ILE A 146 0.28 -8.13 15.71
N THR A 147 0.89 -7.58 14.66
CA THR A 147 0.46 -6.29 14.11
C THR A 147 -0.01 -6.40 12.66
N CYS A 148 -1.16 -5.80 12.38
CA CYS A 148 -1.73 -5.60 11.06
C CYS A 148 -1.91 -4.12 10.76
N VAL A 149 -1.47 -3.67 9.58
CA VAL A 149 -1.65 -2.27 9.12
C VAL A 149 -2.52 -2.24 7.87
N GLY A 150 -3.48 -1.33 7.81
CA GLY A 150 -4.26 -1.11 6.58
C GLY A 150 -5.63 -0.47 6.81
N SER A 151 -6.30 -0.12 5.70
CA SER A 151 -7.69 0.31 5.72
C SER A 151 -8.63 -0.88 5.95
N TYR A 152 -9.87 -0.60 6.38
CA TYR A 152 -10.88 -1.66 6.57
C TYR A 152 -11.64 -2.04 5.29
N SER A 153 -11.09 -1.70 4.13
CA SER A 153 -11.67 -2.13 2.85
C SER A 153 -11.61 -3.66 2.67
N ARG A 154 -12.64 -4.23 2.04
CA ARG A 154 -12.82 -5.69 1.89
C ARG A 154 -11.61 -6.42 1.30
N PHE A 155 -10.91 -5.79 0.35
CA PHE A 155 -9.74 -6.41 -0.29
C PHE A 155 -8.53 -6.53 0.64
N GLN A 156 -8.49 -5.80 1.75
CA GLN A 156 -7.43 -5.91 2.76
C GLN A 156 -7.51 -7.19 3.60
N GLY A 157 -8.68 -7.86 3.61
CA GLY A 157 -8.84 -9.18 4.21
C GLY A 157 -8.79 -9.20 5.74
N LEU A 158 -9.13 -8.09 6.40
CA LEU A 158 -9.14 -8.04 7.88
C LEU A 158 -10.06 -9.08 8.51
N ASP A 159 -11.13 -9.49 7.80
CA ASP A 159 -12.00 -10.59 8.20
C ASP A 159 -11.25 -11.92 8.36
N LEU A 160 -10.28 -12.22 7.49
CA LEU A 160 -9.41 -13.38 7.65
C LEU A 160 -8.62 -13.29 8.96
N PHE A 161 -8.04 -12.13 9.24
CA PHE A 161 -7.24 -11.92 10.45
C PHE A 161 -8.10 -11.99 11.72
N PHE A 162 -9.24 -11.32 11.75
CA PHE A 162 -10.16 -11.36 12.90
C PHE A 162 -10.66 -12.78 13.19
N ASN A 163 -11.00 -13.55 12.17
CA ASN A 163 -11.42 -14.95 12.33
C ASN A 163 -10.24 -15.87 12.72
N ALA A 164 -8.99 -15.48 12.49
CA ALA A 164 -7.82 -16.23 12.94
C ALA A 164 -7.47 -15.97 14.41
N MET A 165 -7.83 -14.82 14.98
CA MET A 165 -7.46 -14.43 16.36
C MET A 165 -7.90 -15.46 17.42
N PRO A 166 -9.14 -16.00 17.44
CA PRO A 166 -9.52 -17.03 18.40
C PRO A 166 -8.64 -18.28 18.33
N HIS A 167 -8.25 -18.69 17.12
CA HIS A 167 -7.35 -19.84 16.93
C HIS A 167 -5.93 -19.54 17.46
N VAL A 168 -5.43 -18.31 17.31
CA VAL A 168 -4.16 -17.92 17.91
C VAL A 168 -4.27 -17.93 19.43
N LEU A 169 -5.32 -17.33 20.00
CA LEU A 169 -5.52 -17.24 21.46
C LEU A 169 -5.70 -18.59 22.12
N SER A 170 -6.28 -19.58 21.45
CA SER A 170 -6.40 -20.94 21.98
C SER A 170 -5.04 -21.61 22.24
N THR A 171 -4.01 -21.24 21.48
CA THR A 171 -2.64 -21.77 21.63
C THR A 171 -1.72 -20.79 22.38
N ARG A 172 -1.97 -19.50 22.23
CA ARG A 172 -1.20 -18.39 22.80
C ARG A 172 -2.14 -17.39 23.51
N PRO A 173 -2.63 -17.70 24.72
CA PRO A 173 -3.58 -16.85 25.44
C PRO A 173 -3.04 -15.45 25.75
N ASN A 174 -1.71 -15.29 25.79
CA ASN A 174 -1.03 -14.01 26.02
C ASN A 174 -0.71 -13.26 24.72
N ALA A 175 -1.29 -13.65 23.57
CA ALA A 175 -1.13 -12.90 22.34
C ALA A 175 -1.91 -11.58 22.40
N ARG A 176 -1.30 -10.51 21.88
CA ARG A 176 -1.93 -9.21 21.72
C ARG A 176 -1.90 -8.79 20.26
N PHE A 177 -3.02 -8.30 19.79
CA PHE A 177 -3.16 -7.86 18.41
C PHE A 177 -3.24 -6.34 18.33
N VAL A 178 -2.53 -5.75 17.37
CA VAL A 178 -2.65 -4.32 17.07
C VAL A 178 -3.09 -4.17 15.62
N VAL A 179 -4.21 -3.46 15.40
CA VAL A 179 -4.76 -3.22 14.07
C VAL A 179 -4.73 -1.72 13.79
N VAL A 180 -3.72 -1.29 13.05
CA VAL A 180 -3.49 0.11 12.70
C VAL A 180 -4.32 0.49 11.48
N GLY A 181 -4.99 1.64 11.54
CA GLY A 181 -5.82 2.18 10.48
C GLY A 181 -7.30 2.23 10.83
N GLY A 182 -8.13 2.47 9.84
CA GLY A 182 -9.57 2.64 10.01
C GLY A 182 -9.97 4.03 10.54
N ASP A 183 -11.25 4.32 10.40
CA ASP A 183 -11.87 5.48 11.02
C ASP A 183 -12.59 5.09 12.33
N ALA A 184 -13.06 6.10 13.09
CA ALA A 184 -13.70 5.87 14.38
C ALA A 184 -14.99 5.01 14.27
N ALA A 185 -15.72 5.06 13.15
CA ALA A 185 -16.93 4.26 12.96
C ALA A 185 -16.59 2.80 12.62
N GLU A 186 -15.56 2.59 11.81
CA GLU A 186 -15.03 1.27 11.49
C GLU A 186 -14.47 0.58 12.73
N ILE A 187 -13.67 1.30 13.53
CA ILE A 187 -13.11 0.80 14.79
C ILE A 187 -14.22 0.39 15.76
N ARG A 188 -15.23 1.24 15.99
CA ARG A 188 -16.36 0.90 16.89
C ARG A 188 -17.07 -0.38 16.45
N ARG A 189 -17.34 -0.55 15.15
CA ARG A 189 -17.98 -1.77 14.63
C ARG A 189 -17.13 -3.01 14.88
N MET A 190 -15.82 -2.91 14.69
CA MET A 190 -14.92 -4.04 14.91
C MET A 190 -14.78 -4.38 16.39
N THR A 191 -14.64 -3.38 17.26
CA THR A 191 -14.59 -3.59 18.71
C THR A 191 -15.86 -4.31 19.20
N GLN A 192 -17.05 -3.89 18.75
CA GLN A 192 -18.31 -4.56 19.10
C GLN A 192 -18.35 -6.01 18.61
N ALA A 193 -17.90 -6.28 17.38
CA ALA A 193 -17.85 -7.63 16.84
C ALA A 193 -16.90 -8.55 17.64
N LEU A 194 -15.74 -8.01 18.05
CA LEU A 194 -14.77 -8.76 18.85
C LEU A 194 -15.21 -8.95 20.31
N ALA A 195 -15.94 -7.99 20.89
CA ALA A 195 -16.54 -8.12 22.20
C ALA A 195 -17.60 -9.24 22.23
N CYS A 196 -18.41 -9.37 21.16
CA CYS A 196 -19.32 -10.52 21.03
C CYS A 196 -18.58 -11.88 20.96
N ALA A 197 -17.32 -11.88 20.51
CA ALA A 197 -16.47 -13.06 20.48
C ALA A 197 -15.62 -13.23 21.76
N GLY A 198 -15.68 -12.30 22.72
CA GLY A 198 -14.96 -12.34 23.99
C GLY A 198 -13.43 -12.16 23.86
N ILE A 199 -12.96 -11.48 22.81
CA ILE A 199 -11.52 -11.30 22.54
C ILE A 199 -11.09 -9.83 22.38
N ASP A 200 -11.98 -8.89 22.64
CA ASP A 200 -11.74 -7.46 22.47
C ASP A 200 -10.61 -6.92 23.36
N GLU A 201 -10.44 -7.47 24.59
CA GLU A 201 -9.34 -7.10 25.48
C GLU A 201 -7.95 -7.45 24.91
N SER A 202 -7.89 -8.44 24.04
CA SER A 202 -6.64 -8.85 23.37
C SER A 202 -6.30 -7.99 22.16
N VAL A 203 -7.18 -7.05 21.72
CA VAL A 203 -7.03 -6.28 20.49
C VAL A 203 -6.97 -4.78 20.79
N CYS A 204 -5.95 -4.13 20.23
CA CYS A 204 -5.76 -2.68 20.28
C CYS A 204 -6.01 -2.07 18.90
N PHE A 205 -6.84 -1.03 18.85
CA PHE A 205 -7.12 -0.24 17.65
C PHE A 205 -6.63 1.20 17.85
N PRO A 206 -5.38 1.53 17.52
CA PRO A 206 -4.88 2.90 17.70
C PRO A 206 -5.45 3.89 16.67
N GLY A 207 -6.16 3.40 15.64
CA GLY A 207 -6.56 4.21 14.50
C GLY A 207 -5.38 4.47 13.55
N ARG A 208 -5.34 5.65 12.95
CA ARG A 208 -4.19 6.11 12.16
C ARG A 208 -3.13 6.66 13.10
N ILE A 209 -1.89 6.29 12.88
CA ILE A 209 -0.73 6.73 13.66
C ILE A 209 0.31 7.34 12.73
N GLU A 210 1.20 8.16 13.27
CA GLU A 210 2.28 8.79 12.53
C GLU A 210 3.33 7.76 12.07
N THR A 211 4.06 8.09 11.00
CA THR A 211 5.01 7.17 10.37
C THR A 211 6.11 6.72 11.32
N GLU A 212 6.59 7.61 12.17
CA GLU A 212 7.63 7.28 13.16
C GLU A 212 7.11 6.32 14.24
N GLU A 213 5.89 6.52 14.72
CA GLU A 213 5.23 5.60 15.66
C GLU A 213 4.96 4.24 14.99
N LEU A 214 4.55 4.25 13.70
CA LEU A 214 4.36 3.04 12.92
C LEU A 214 5.69 2.26 12.81
N ALA A 215 6.78 2.92 12.45
CA ALA A 215 8.09 2.28 12.36
C ALA A 215 8.48 1.62 13.70
N ALA A 216 8.28 2.34 14.82
CA ALA A 216 8.55 1.80 16.15
C ALA A 216 7.66 0.59 16.47
N LEU A 217 6.34 0.67 16.22
CA LEU A 217 5.42 -0.44 16.43
C LEU A 217 5.79 -1.67 15.61
N LEU A 218 6.11 -1.51 14.33
CA LEU A 218 6.55 -2.61 13.47
C LEU A 218 7.83 -3.27 14.03
N SER A 219 8.79 -2.47 14.49
CA SER A 219 10.08 -2.98 15.01
C SER A 219 9.99 -3.72 16.34
N ILE A 220 8.95 -3.45 17.15
CA ILE A 220 8.73 -4.13 18.43
C ILE A 220 7.76 -5.30 18.33
N SER A 221 7.10 -5.49 17.19
CA SER A 221 6.17 -6.59 16.94
C SER A 221 6.92 -7.92 16.81
N ASP A 222 6.30 -9.01 17.26
CA ASP A 222 6.85 -10.36 17.07
C ASP A 222 6.49 -10.93 15.70
N VAL A 223 5.29 -10.57 15.17
CA VAL A 223 4.80 -11.00 13.86
C VAL A 223 4.00 -9.87 13.21
N LEU A 224 4.26 -9.63 11.93
CA LEU A 224 3.44 -8.77 11.09
C LEU A 224 2.55 -9.61 10.18
N VAL A 225 1.32 -9.15 9.92
CA VAL A 225 0.38 -9.93 9.11
C VAL A 225 -0.13 -9.17 7.90
N SER A 226 -0.17 -9.85 6.75
CA SER A 226 -0.77 -9.37 5.51
C SER A 226 -1.89 -10.30 5.04
N PRO A 227 -3.13 -10.13 5.54
CA PRO A 227 -4.25 -10.99 5.20
C PRO A 227 -4.91 -10.63 3.85
N ARG A 228 -4.27 -9.77 3.04
CA ARG A 228 -4.82 -9.21 1.80
C ARG A 228 -5.34 -10.28 0.84
N ARG A 229 -6.61 -10.12 0.41
CA ARG A 229 -7.31 -11.12 -0.43
C ARG A 229 -7.26 -10.83 -1.93
N ALA A 230 -7.10 -9.58 -2.33
CA ALA A 230 -7.20 -9.17 -3.74
C ALA A 230 -6.22 -8.05 -4.11
N GLY A 231 -5.99 -7.89 -5.41
CA GLY A 231 -5.04 -6.97 -6.03
C GLY A 231 -3.93 -7.73 -6.74
N MET A 232 -3.25 -7.06 -7.66
CA MET A 232 -2.13 -7.62 -8.43
C MET A 232 -0.81 -6.96 -8.05
N THR A 233 -0.85 -5.70 -7.58
CA THR A 233 0.33 -4.95 -7.15
C THR A 233 0.70 -5.25 -5.71
N ALA A 234 2.00 -5.20 -5.40
CA ALA A 234 2.51 -5.37 -4.04
C ALA A 234 1.87 -4.35 -3.09
N PRO A 235 1.39 -4.79 -1.90
CA PRO A 235 0.87 -3.84 -0.92
C PRO A 235 2.01 -2.98 -0.35
N ILE A 236 1.93 -1.65 -0.44
CA ILE A 236 2.97 -0.72 0.05
C ILE A 236 3.37 -1.03 1.50
N LYS A 237 2.40 -1.32 2.38
CA LYS A 237 2.66 -1.70 3.78
C LYS A 237 3.62 -2.90 3.93
N VAL A 238 3.63 -3.82 2.96
CA VAL A 238 4.52 -4.99 3.00
C VAL A 238 5.97 -4.58 2.79
N LEU A 239 6.23 -3.49 2.06
CA LEU A 239 7.58 -2.92 1.95
C LEU A 239 8.08 -2.42 3.30
N ASP A 240 7.21 -1.74 4.08
CA ASP A 240 7.51 -1.32 5.44
C ASP A 240 7.76 -2.52 6.36
N TYR A 241 6.97 -3.60 6.21
CA TYR A 241 7.16 -4.84 6.95
C TYR A 241 8.53 -5.46 6.68
N LEU A 242 8.89 -5.60 5.41
CA LEU A 242 10.21 -6.13 5.00
C LEU A 242 11.36 -5.26 5.54
N LYS A 243 11.19 -3.93 5.53
CA LYS A 243 12.19 -2.98 6.03
C LYS A 243 12.33 -3.04 7.54
N SER A 244 11.24 -3.17 8.30
CA SER A 244 11.27 -3.24 9.76
C SER A 244 12.10 -4.41 10.29
N GLY A 245 12.25 -5.47 9.49
CA GLY A 245 12.96 -6.68 9.89
C GLY A 245 12.20 -7.54 10.88
N THR A 246 10.88 -7.40 10.92
CA THR A 246 9.98 -8.25 11.69
C THR A 246 9.40 -9.33 10.77
N PRO A 247 9.29 -10.59 11.20
CA PRO A 247 8.81 -11.68 10.36
C PRO A 247 7.34 -11.51 9.97
N ILE A 248 6.99 -11.99 8.78
CA ILE A 248 5.69 -11.77 8.14
C ILE A 248 4.95 -13.07 7.97
N VAL A 249 3.65 -13.09 8.30
CA VAL A 249 2.67 -14.08 7.82
C VAL A 249 1.78 -13.42 6.79
N ALA A 250 1.65 -14.03 5.62
CA ALA A 250 0.84 -13.47 4.55
C ALA A 250 -0.12 -14.50 3.96
N ALA A 251 -1.33 -14.05 3.60
CA ALA A 251 -2.22 -14.85 2.80
C ALA A 251 -1.62 -15.07 1.40
N ASP A 252 -1.63 -16.29 0.92
CA ASP A 252 -1.08 -16.69 -0.36
C ASP A 252 -1.98 -16.24 -1.52
N THR A 253 -1.80 -14.99 -1.93
CA THR A 253 -2.57 -14.29 -2.96
C THR A 253 -1.64 -13.64 -3.99
N PRO A 254 -2.10 -13.36 -5.22
CA PRO A 254 -1.28 -12.69 -6.22
C PRO A 254 -0.67 -11.38 -5.73
N ALA A 255 -1.42 -10.56 -4.97
CA ALA A 255 -0.92 -9.30 -4.43
C ALA A 255 0.26 -9.48 -3.46
N ASN A 256 0.19 -10.47 -2.56
CA ASN A 256 1.29 -10.74 -1.64
C ASN A 256 2.47 -11.41 -2.37
N ARG A 257 2.20 -12.32 -3.32
CA ARG A 257 3.24 -12.96 -4.15
C ARG A 257 4.02 -11.99 -5.05
N ALA A 258 3.50 -10.79 -5.26
CA ALA A 258 4.22 -9.76 -6.02
C ALA A 258 5.57 -9.38 -5.37
N ILE A 259 5.75 -9.62 -4.06
CA ILE A 259 6.99 -9.32 -3.33
C ILE A 259 7.34 -10.34 -2.23
N LEU A 260 6.35 -11.14 -1.78
CA LEU A 260 6.55 -12.16 -0.75
C LEU A 260 6.60 -13.56 -1.36
N SER A 261 7.44 -14.40 -0.77
CA SER A 261 7.58 -15.82 -1.08
C SER A 261 7.92 -16.60 0.19
N ALA A 262 8.02 -17.92 0.09
CA ALA A 262 8.46 -18.76 1.20
C ALA A 262 9.90 -18.45 1.68
N GLU A 263 10.67 -17.68 0.92
CA GLU A 263 12.02 -17.26 1.31
C GLU A 263 12.01 -16.12 2.33
N ASN A 264 10.98 -15.25 2.30
CA ASN A 264 10.94 -14.02 3.11
C ASN A 264 9.67 -13.84 3.94
N ALA A 265 8.72 -14.80 3.88
CA ALA A 265 7.50 -14.80 4.69
C ALA A 265 6.94 -16.21 4.88
N VAL A 266 6.13 -16.41 5.90
CA VAL A 266 5.26 -17.58 6.00
C VAL A 266 4.01 -17.32 5.16
N MET A 267 3.91 -18.02 4.03
CA MET A 267 2.76 -17.95 3.12
C MET A 267 1.73 -19.01 3.51
N THR A 268 0.47 -18.64 3.72
CA THR A 268 -0.60 -19.54 4.12
C THR A 268 -1.80 -19.41 3.19
N ARG A 269 -2.58 -20.48 3.04
CA ARG A 269 -3.90 -20.34 2.40
C ARG A 269 -4.74 -19.30 3.17
N PRO A 270 -5.64 -18.56 2.50
CA PRO A 270 -6.50 -17.56 3.16
C PRO A 270 -7.65 -18.22 3.95
N ILE A 271 -7.31 -19.16 4.83
CA ILE A 271 -8.17 -19.91 5.73
C ILE A 271 -7.81 -19.53 7.17
N PRO A 272 -8.76 -19.12 8.04
CA PRO A 272 -8.47 -18.61 9.37
C PRO A 272 -7.57 -19.52 10.22
N ALA A 273 -7.83 -20.82 10.25
CA ALA A 273 -7.03 -21.77 11.03
C ALA A 273 -5.57 -21.84 10.54
N GLU A 274 -5.35 -21.94 9.22
CA GLU A 274 -3.99 -22.00 8.65
C GLU A 274 -3.23 -20.67 8.79
N PHE A 275 -3.95 -19.56 8.69
CA PHE A 275 -3.37 -18.24 8.93
C PHE A 275 -2.92 -18.10 10.40
N ALA A 276 -3.71 -18.62 11.34
CA ALA A 276 -3.38 -18.69 12.75
C ALA A 276 -2.18 -19.60 13.01
N GLU A 277 -2.11 -20.78 12.39
CA GLU A 277 -0.96 -21.70 12.49
C GLU A 277 0.33 -21.01 12.02
N GLY A 278 0.27 -20.23 10.93
CA GLY A 278 1.41 -19.44 10.47
C GLY A 278 1.89 -18.44 11.52
N ILE A 279 0.97 -17.74 12.18
CA ILE A 279 1.27 -16.79 13.25
C ILE A 279 1.90 -17.51 14.46
N VAL A 280 1.29 -18.59 14.93
CA VAL A 280 1.79 -19.39 16.06
C VAL A 280 3.19 -19.92 15.77
N ARG A 281 3.41 -20.46 14.55
CA ARG A 281 4.72 -20.95 14.10
C ARG A 281 5.82 -19.90 14.24
N LEU A 282 5.57 -18.65 13.84
CA LEU A 282 6.57 -17.57 13.99
C LEU A 282 6.74 -17.16 15.46
N CYS A 283 5.70 -17.16 16.26
CA CYS A 283 5.78 -16.90 17.70
C CYS A 283 6.65 -17.94 18.44
N GLU A 284 6.65 -19.19 17.94
CA GLU A 284 7.38 -20.33 18.55
C GLU A 284 8.79 -20.52 18.00
N SER A 285 9.07 -19.98 16.81
CA SER A 285 10.33 -20.19 16.10
C SER A 285 11.06 -18.87 15.83
N PRO A 286 11.70 -18.22 16.85
CA PRO A 286 12.40 -16.96 16.66
C PRO A 286 13.53 -17.05 15.61
N HIS A 287 14.19 -18.20 15.49
CA HIS A 287 15.24 -18.42 14.50
C HIS A 287 14.67 -18.38 13.06
N LEU A 288 13.55 -19.05 12.81
CA LEU A 288 12.86 -18.97 11.51
C LEU A 288 12.43 -17.53 11.22
N GLY A 289 11.88 -16.85 12.22
CA GLY A 289 11.47 -15.44 12.09
C GLY A 289 12.64 -14.53 11.70
N ALA A 290 13.77 -14.68 12.37
CA ALA A 290 14.98 -13.90 12.07
C ALA A 290 15.52 -14.16 10.66
N GLU A 291 15.52 -15.40 10.20
CA GLU A 291 15.97 -15.75 8.85
C GLU A 291 15.05 -15.16 7.78
N LEU A 292 13.74 -15.34 7.90
CA LEU A 292 12.77 -14.74 6.95
C LEU A 292 12.87 -13.22 6.92
N ALA A 293 13.02 -12.58 8.07
CA ALA A 293 13.19 -11.13 8.16
C ALA A 293 14.49 -10.65 7.49
N ARG A 294 15.59 -11.39 7.65
CA ARG A 294 16.86 -11.11 6.96
C ARG A 294 16.69 -11.19 5.44
N GLN A 295 16.05 -12.26 4.94
CA GLN A 295 15.77 -12.43 3.52
C GLN A 295 14.82 -11.33 2.98
N GLY A 296 13.86 -10.88 3.81
CA GLY A 296 12.98 -9.77 3.48
C GLY A 296 13.75 -8.48 3.19
N ARG A 297 14.70 -8.11 4.06
CA ARG A 297 15.57 -6.95 3.83
C ARG A 297 16.44 -7.12 2.59
N GLU A 298 16.94 -8.33 2.34
CA GLU A 298 17.73 -8.62 1.14
C GLU A 298 16.88 -8.50 -0.14
N THR A 299 15.61 -8.88 -0.10
CA THR A 299 14.66 -8.66 -1.21
C THR A 299 14.56 -7.17 -1.57
N LEU A 300 14.42 -6.27 -0.60
CA LEU A 300 14.38 -4.82 -0.84
C LEU A 300 15.68 -4.31 -1.48
N ARG A 301 16.84 -4.80 -1.04
CA ARG A 301 18.15 -4.43 -1.61
C ARG A 301 18.29 -4.92 -3.04
N ARG A 302 17.97 -6.21 -3.29
CA ARG A 302 18.03 -6.82 -4.62
C ARG A 302 17.14 -6.10 -5.62
N GLU A 303 15.95 -5.70 -5.20
CA GLU A 303 15.00 -4.95 -6.02
C GLU A 303 15.26 -3.44 -6.05
N ARG A 304 16.33 -2.97 -5.41
CA ARG A 304 16.73 -1.57 -5.36
C ARG A 304 15.63 -0.64 -4.84
N ARG A 305 14.83 -1.11 -3.87
CA ARG A 305 13.74 -0.35 -3.26
C ARG A 305 14.27 0.57 -2.15
N SER A 306 15.00 1.59 -2.54
CA SER A 306 15.56 2.61 -1.64
C SER A 306 15.24 4.03 -2.13
N PRO A 307 15.18 5.04 -1.23
CA PRO A 307 14.95 6.43 -1.61
C PRO A 307 15.95 6.95 -2.65
N GLN A 308 17.21 6.51 -2.56
CA GLN A 308 18.24 6.89 -3.52
C GLN A 308 17.96 6.29 -4.91
N ALA A 309 17.65 5.00 -5.01
CA ALA A 309 17.36 4.33 -6.27
C ALA A 309 16.08 4.88 -6.91
N PHE A 310 15.05 5.15 -6.10
CA PHE A 310 13.81 5.79 -6.56
C PHE A 310 14.08 7.16 -7.17
N ARG A 311 14.84 8.00 -6.45
CA ARG A 311 15.21 9.35 -6.93
C ARG A 311 15.99 9.29 -8.24
N GLN A 312 17.00 8.42 -8.33
CA GLN A 312 17.78 8.24 -9.57
C GLN A 312 16.91 7.79 -10.75
N ALA A 313 15.97 6.88 -10.54
CA ALA A 313 15.05 6.43 -11.59
C ALA A 313 14.10 7.54 -12.04
N LEU A 314 13.60 8.35 -11.10
CA LEU A 314 12.75 9.49 -11.38
C LEU A 314 13.48 10.59 -12.14
N ASP A 315 14.70 10.94 -11.71
CA ASP A 315 15.57 11.92 -12.38
C ASP A 315 15.87 11.48 -13.82
N HIS A 316 16.15 10.20 -14.04
CA HIS A 316 16.37 9.65 -15.37
C HIS A 316 15.12 9.78 -16.26
N CYS A 317 13.92 9.48 -15.71
CA CYS A 317 12.67 9.66 -16.42
C CYS A 317 12.42 11.13 -16.79
N TYR A 318 12.67 12.08 -15.90
CA TYR A 318 12.52 13.50 -16.17
C TYR A 318 13.54 14.02 -17.20
N ALA A 319 14.80 13.60 -17.07
CA ALA A 319 15.82 13.95 -18.05
C ALA A 319 15.46 13.49 -19.47
N TYR A 320 14.92 12.27 -19.60
CA TYR A 320 14.40 11.76 -20.86
C TYR A 320 13.30 12.67 -21.44
N VAL A 321 12.29 13.04 -20.62
CA VAL A 321 11.19 13.91 -21.06
C VAL A 321 11.73 15.27 -21.53
N LEU A 322 12.62 15.90 -20.76
CA LEU A 322 13.16 17.22 -21.06
C LEU A 322 14.10 17.22 -22.28
N SER A 323 14.68 16.08 -22.65
CA SER A 323 15.53 15.96 -23.86
C SER A 323 14.72 15.72 -25.14
N THR A 324 13.44 15.31 -25.01
CA THR A 324 12.57 14.94 -26.14
C THR A 324 11.48 15.97 -26.45
N THR A 325 11.35 17.00 -25.63
CA THR A 325 10.42 18.13 -25.77
C THR A 325 11.14 19.41 -26.13
#